data_9cc41c2039a0546053de2899c130b520
#
_entry.id   9cc41c2039a0546053de2899c130b520
#
_cell.length_a   1.000
_cell.length_b   1.000
_cell.length_c   1.000
_cell.angle_alpha   90.00
_cell.angle_beta   90.00
_cell.angle_gamma   90.00
#
_symmetry.space_group_name_H-M   'P 1'
#
loop_
_entity.id
_entity.type
_entity.pdbx_description
1 polymer ?
#
loop_
_entity_poly.entity_id
_entity_poly.type
_entity_poly.pdbx_seq_one_letter_code
_entity_poly.pdbx_strand_id
1 'polypeptide(L)'
;MPRVAYSEADRERVRSDLLSAALELMARQGVQHTTVEQIYRAAGISRTFFYTFFPTKEDLIVETFYRQQPRVLARAQSLMADPALTWREGVRQFLRDCCYGERSGIAVMTVEEQRLLFQRLSPESFRTFREKQFSLFSGLLTCFGVPASRENVQLFTNISLTAMVVRRAIPETLPFFVPEAAEATVAFQIEAIADALERMRRDP
;
A
#
# COMPACT_ATOMS: atom_id res chain seq x y z
N MET A 1 23.94 -6.01 -35.00
CA MET A 1 22.68 -5.26 -35.08
C MET A 1 22.83 -3.99 -34.30
N PRO A 2 22.48 -2.81 -34.85
CA PRO A 2 22.59 -1.56 -34.10
C PRO A 2 21.69 -1.61 -32.85
N ARG A 3 22.25 -1.25 -31.70
CA ARG A 3 21.45 -1.03 -30.49
C ARG A 3 20.47 0.11 -30.79
N VAL A 4 19.19 -0.19 -30.87
CA VAL A 4 18.16 0.84 -30.87
C VAL A 4 18.30 1.56 -29.53
N ALA A 5 18.78 2.81 -29.59
CA ALA A 5 18.83 3.65 -28.39
C ALA A 5 17.38 3.93 -27.98
N TYR A 6 16.96 3.43 -26.82
CA TYR A 6 15.66 3.78 -26.26
C TYR A 6 15.58 5.29 -26.07
N SER A 7 14.54 5.91 -26.62
CA SER A 7 14.24 7.31 -26.35
C SER A 7 13.90 7.51 -24.85
N GLU A 8 13.95 8.72 -24.37
CA GLU A 8 13.54 9.04 -22.99
C GLU A 8 12.08 8.63 -22.73
N ALA A 9 11.19 8.85 -23.70
CA ALA A 9 9.81 8.40 -23.66
C ALA A 9 9.68 6.87 -23.58
N ASP A 10 10.50 6.13 -24.32
CA ASP A 10 10.52 4.66 -24.24
C ASP A 10 11.02 4.18 -22.88
N ARG A 11 12.02 4.84 -22.32
CA ARG A 11 12.53 4.51 -20.98
C ARG A 11 11.47 4.76 -19.90
N GLU A 12 10.76 5.88 -19.95
CA GLU A 12 9.70 6.18 -19.00
C GLU A 12 8.53 5.19 -19.11
N ARG A 13 8.16 4.79 -20.35
CA ARG A 13 7.17 3.74 -20.57
C ARG A 13 7.59 2.43 -19.92
N VAL A 14 8.82 1.95 -20.20
CA VAL A 14 9.34 0.72 -19.60
C VAL A 14 9.38 0.80 -18.07
N ARG A 15 9.80 1.95 -17.51
CA ARG A 15 9.76 2.17 -16.06
C ARG A 15 8.34 2.06 -15.51
N SER A 16 7.39 2.68 -16.19
CA SER A 16 5.95 2.61 -15.84
C SER A 16 5.43 1.18 -15.88
N ASP A 17 5.79 0.40 -16.91
CA ASP A 17 5.39 -0.99 -17.07
C ASP A 17 5.97 -1.88 -15.97
N LEU A 18 7.24 -1.66 -15.59
CA LEU A 18 7.90 -2.36 -14.47
C LEU A 18 7.18 -2.11 -13.15
N LEU A 19 6.86 -0.85 -12.85
CA LEU A 19 6.15 -0.48 -11.61
C LEU A 19 4.71 -1.02 -11.60
N SER A 20 4.04 -1.06 -12.75
CA SER A 20 2.69 -1.61 -12.88
C SER A 20 2.68 -3.12 -12.67
N ALA A 21 3.60 -3.84 -13.31
CA ALA A 21 3.79 -5.28 -13.13
C ALA A 21 4.16 -5.63 -11.68
N ALA A 22 5.06 -4.84 -11.07
CA ALA A 22 5.44 -5.01 -9.67
C ALA A 22 4.24 -4.84 -8.73
N LEU A 23 3.44 -3.78 -8.92
CA LEU A 23 2.27 -3.51 -8.10
C LEU A 23 1.23 -4.64 -8.20
N GLU A 24 0.94 -5.10 -9.41
CA GLU A 24 0.00 -6.20 -9.64
C GLU A 24 0.44 -7.49 -8.95
N LEU A 25 1.71 -7.88 -9.14
CA LEU A 25 2.28 -9.06 -8.52
C LEU A 25 2.30 -8.95 -6.99
N MET A 26 2.76 -7.82 -6.46
CA MET A 26 2.83 -7.60 -5.01
C MET A 26 1.45 -7.57 -4.35
N ALA A 27 0.44 -6.98 -4.99
CA ALA A 27 -0.92 -6.99 -4.48
C ALA A 27 -1.50 -8.42 -4.43
N ARG A 28 -1.23 -9.23 -5.46
CA ARG A 28 -1.77 -10.59 -5.57
C ARG A 28 -1.07 -11.58 -4.65
N GLN A 29 0.26 -11.62 -4.64
CA GLN A 29 1.03 -12.69 -4.00
C GLN A 29 1.96 -12.20 -2.87
N GLY A 30 1.99 -10.90 -2.57
CA GLY A 30 2.88 -10.28 -1.58
C GLY A 30 4.25 -9.91 -2.14
N VAL A 31 4.96 -9.06 -1.39
CA VAL A 31 6.28 -8.55 -1.76
C VAL A 31 7.33 -9.66 -1.72
N GLN A 32 7.26 -10.55 -0.72
CA GLN A 32 8.22 -11.63 -0.53
C GLN A 32 8.21 -12.62 -1.69
N HIS A 33 7.02 -12.99 -2.17
CA HIS A 33 6.84 -13.95 -3.26
C HIS A 33 6.96 -13.33 -4.65
N THR A 34 7.14 -12.01 -4.75
CA THR A 34 7.36 -11.31 -6.01
C THR A 34 8.85 -11.23 -6.31
N THR A 35 9.28 -11.87 -7.40
CA THR A 35 10.68 -11.89 -7.84
C THR A 35 10.96 -10.86 -8.92
N VAL A 36 12.22 -10.39 -9.00
CA VAL A 36 12.68 -9.51 -10.08
C VAL A 36 12.46 -10.18 -11.46
N GLU A 37 12.62 -11.51 -11.52
CA GLU A 37 12.40 -12.27 -12.76
C GLU A 37 10.95 -12.20 -13.24
N GLN A 38 9.99 -12.39 -12.34
CA GLN A 38 8.57 -12.26 -12.70
C GLN A 38 8.25 -10.84 -13.23
N ILE A 39 8.83 -9.82 -12.61
CA ILE A 39 8.57 -8.41 -12.94
C ILE A 39 9.13 -8.08 -14.33
N TYR A 40 10.43 -8.36 -14.59
CA TYR A 40 11.00 -8.00 -15.88
C TYR A 40 10.42 -8.82 -17.04
N ARG A 41 10.01 -10.08 -16.79
CA ARG A 41 9.30 -10.89 -17.78
C ARG A 41 7.91 -10.34 -18.09
N ALA A 42 7.17 -9.92 -17.08
CA ALA A 42 5.85 -9.30 -17.25
C ALA A 42 5.94 -7.99 -18.03
N ALA A 43 7.01 -7.21 -17.84
CA ALA A 43 7.29 -5.99 -18.59
C ALA A 43 7.94 -6.25 -19.98
N GLY A 44 8.19 -7.51 -20.35
CA GLY A 44 8.76 -7.86 -21.66
C GLY A 44 10.21 -7.43 -21.90
N ILE A 45 11.01 -7.27 -20.83
CA ILE A 45 12.40 -6.81 -20.94
C ILE A 45 13.39 -7.86 -20.39
N SER A 46 14.68 -7.64 -20.65
CA SER A 46 15.74 -8.49 -20.12
C SER A 46 16.12 -8.13 -18.68
N ARG A 47 16.70 -9.11 -17.95
CA ARG A 47 17.26 -8.90 -16.61
C ARG A 47 18.29 -7.76 -16.56
N THR A 48 19.20 -7.71 -17.51
CA THR A 48 20.23 -6.66 -17.59
C THR A 48 19.60 -5.28 -17.77
N PHE A 49 18.55 -5.18 -18.58
CA PHE A 49 17.87 -3.93 -18.84
C PHE A 49 17.07 -3.47 -17.61
N PHE A 50 16.47 -4.39 -16.83
CA PHE A 50 15.83 -4.09 -15.56
C PHE A 50 16.77 -3.31 -14.62
N TYR A 51 18.00 -3.77 -14.42
CA TYR A 51 18.96 -3.14 -13.50
C TYR A 51 19.45 -1.75 -13.96
N THR A 52 19.12 -1.32 -15.18
CA THR A 52 19.33 0.08 -15.61
C THR A 52 18.28 1.04 -15.10
N PHE A 53 17.13 0.52 -14.60
CA PHE A 53 16.04 1.32 -14.01
C PHE A 53 16.05 1.27 -12.49
N PHE A 54 16.27 0.09 -11.94
CA PHE A 54 16.25 -0.17 -10.51
C PHE A 54 17.51 -0.94 -10.10
N PRO A 55 18.46 -0.27 -9.43
CA PRO A 55 19.70 -0.90 -8.96
C PRO A 55 19.44 -2.08 -8.04
N THR A 56 18.39 -2.01 -7.21
CA THR A 56 17.99 -3.07 -6.28
C THR A 56 16.49 -3.40 -6.39
N LYS A 57 16.09 -4.55 -5.84
CA LYS A 57 14.67 -4.89 -5.68
C LYS A 57 13.98 -3.93 -4.71
N GLU A 58 14.70 -3.49 -3.71
CA GLU A 58 14.23 -2.57 -2.67
C GLU A 58 13.85 -1.20 -3.26
N ASP A 59 14.65 -0.67 -4.18
CA ASP A 59 14.33 0.57 -4.91
C ASP A 59 13.01 0.44 -5.69
N LEU A 60 12.85 -0.68 -6.40
CA LEU A 60 11.60 -0.97 -7.10
C LEU A 60 10.41 -1.06 -6.14
N ILE A 61 10.56 -1.76 -5.01
CA ILE A 61 9.49 -1.91 -4.00
C ILE A 61 9.06 -0.53 -3.52
N VAL A 62 9.99 0.30 -3.08
CA VAL A 62 9.71 1.65 -2.57
C VAL A 62 8.97 2.50 -3.59
N GLU A 63 9.43 2.51 -4.85
CA GLU A 63 8.74 3.27 -5.89
C GLU A 63 7.37 2.70 -6.27
N THR A 64 7.21 1.39 -6.20
CA THR A 64 5.90 0.75 -6.38
C THR A 64 4.91 1.23 -5.32
N PHE A 65 5.34 1.32 -4.05
CA PHE A 65 4.53 1.89 -2.98
C PHE A 65 4.24 3.38 -3.19
N TYR A 66 5.17 4.17 -3.71
CA TYR A 66 4.88 5.57 -4.05
C TYR A 66 3.87 5.69 -5.18
N ARG A 67 3.98 4.84 -6.19
CA ARG A 67 3.07 4.84 -7.35
C ARG A 67 1.63 4.50 -6.98
N GLN A 68 1.39 3.65 -5.98
CA GLN A 68 0.03 3.31 -5.57
C GLN A 68 -0.64 4.42 -4.73
N GLN A 69 0.11 5.31 -4.08
CA GLN A 69 -0.46 6.31 -3.16
C GLN A 69 -1.56 7.19 -3.78
N PRO A 70 -1.39 7.75 -5.00
CA PRO A 70 -2.47 8.51 -5.64
C PRO A 70 -3.74 7.69 -5.87
N ARG A 71 -3.61 6.40 -6.20
CA ARG A 71 -4.76 5.50 -6.41
C ARG A 71 -5.50 5.22 -5.10
N VAL A 72 -4.74 5.02 -4.03
CA VAL A 72 -5.32 4.82 -2.68
C VAL A 72 -6.10 6.05 -2.25
N LEU A 73 -5.52 7.25 -2.44
CA LEU A 73 -6.19 8.51 -2.13
C LEU A 73 -7.43 8.76 -3.01
N ALA A 74 -7.30 8.53 -4.31
CA ALA A 74 -8.44 8.66 -5.25
C ALA A 74 -9.58 7.70 -4.90
N ARG A 75 -9.26 6.49 -4.44
CA ARG A 75 -10.28 5.54 -3.97
C ARG A 75 -11.03 6.06 -2.74
N ALA A 76 -10.32 6.62 -1.75
CA ALA A 76 -10.94 7.25 -0.59
C ALA A 76 -11.84 8.41 -1.01
N GLN A 77 -11.37 9.29 -1.89
CA GLN A 77 -12.13 10.42 -2.42
C GLN A 77 -13.41 9.95 -3.14
N SER A 78 -13.30 8.94 -3.99
CA SER A 78 -14.46 8.37 -4.70
C SER A 78 -15.52 7.84 -3.73
N LEU A 79 -15.13 7.15 -2.67
CA LEU A 79 -16.06 6.63 -1.67
C LEU A 79 -16.71 7.74 -0.82
N MET A 80 -15.96 8.81 -0.51
CA MET A 80 -16.51 9.95 0.22
C MET A 80 -17.44 10.83 -0.63
N ALA A 81 -17.28 10.80 -1.94
CA ALA A 81 -18.13 11.53 -2.89
C ALA A 81 -19.36 10.72 -3.34
N ASP A 82 -19.47 9.44 -3.01
CA ASP A 82 -20.57 8.59 -3.42
C ASP A 82 -21.85 8.92 -2.61
N PRO A 83 -22.91 9.46 -3.27
CA PRO A 83 -24.14 9.82 -2.58
C PRO A 83 -24.95 8.63 -2.05
N ALA A 84 -24.64 7.41 -2.51
CA ALA A 84 -25.29 6.19 -2.02
C ALA A 84 -24.70 5.69 -0.70
N LEU A 85 -23.57 6.24 -0.23
CA LEU A 85 -22.90 5.84 0.99
C LEU A 85 -22.98 6.93 2.06
N THR A 86 -23.26 6.50 3.28
CA THR A 86 -23.01 7.35 4.44
C THR A 86 -21.48 7.50 4.64
N TRP A 87 -21.04 8.55 5.34
CA TRP A 87 -19.64 8.74 5.69
C TRP A 87 -19.00 7.48 6.30
N ARG A 88 -19.73 6.85 7.24
CA ARG A 88 -19.26 5.65 7.94
C ARG A 88 -19.10 4.45 6.98
N GLU A 89 -20.06 4.26 6.10
CA GLU A 89 -20.01 3.19 5.08
C GLU A 89 -18.82 3.40 4.14
N GLY A 90 -18.59 4.63 3.68
CA GLY A 90 -17.44 4.96 2.85
C GLY A 90 -16.10 4.69 3.53
N VAL A 91 -15.93 5.11 4.79
CA VAL A 91 -14.73 4.80 5.59
C VAL A 91 -14.55 3.29 5.76
N ARG A 92 -15.61 2.56 6.11
CA ARG A 92 -15.56 1.10 6.27
C ARG A 92 -15.19 0.38 4.98
N GLN A 93 -15.78 0.81 3.87
CA GLN A 93 -15.46 0.23 2.56
C GLN A 93 -14.01 0.50 2.18
N PHE A 94 -13.50 1.71 2.40
CA PHE A 94 -12.09 2.03 2.18
C PHE A 94 -11.15 1.14 3.01
N LEU A 95 -11.40 1.01 4.30
CA LEU A 95 -10.59 0.17 5.19
C LEU A 95 -10.65 -1.30 4.76
N ARG A 96 -11.82 -1.78 4.33
CA ARG A 96 -11.99 -3.12 3.80
C ARG A 96 -11.20 -3.32 2.51
N ASP A 97 -11.25 -2.37 1.57
CA ASP A 97 -10.47 -2.42 0.33
C ASP A 97 -8.97 -2.48 0.62
N CYS A 98 -8.49 -1.79 1.65
CA CYS A 98 -7.09 -1.86 2.08
C CYS A 98 -6.74 -3.20 2.77
N CYS A 99 -7.60 -3.71 3.64
CA CYS A 99 -7.37 -4.99 4.32
C CYS A 99 -7.39 -6.18 3.34
N TYR A 100 -8.18 -6.09 2.27
CA TYR A 100 -8.30 -7.10 1.22
C TYR A 100 -7.64 -6.63 -0.08
N GLY A 101 -6.40 -6.16 0.05
CA GLY A 101 -5.64 -5.55 -1.05
C GLY A 101 -5.50 -6.43 -2.29
N GLU A 102 -5.51 -7.77 -2.12
CA GLU A 102 -5.51 -8.74 -3.21
C GLU A 102 -6.73 -8.61 -4.15
N ARG A 103 -7.85 -8.10 -3.65
CA ARG A 103 -9.09 -7.86 -4.42
C ARG A 103 -9.16 -6.45 -5.00
N SER A 104 -8.54 -5.49 -4.32
CA SER A 104 -8.58 -4.06 -4.68
C SER A 104 -7.35 -3.57 -5.45
N GLY A 105 -6.34 -4.43 -5.64
CA GLY A 105 -5.08 -4.08 -6.29
C GLY A 105 -4.20 -3.17 -5.43
N ILE A 106 -4.35 -3.24 -4.10
CA ILE A 106 -3.53 -2.50 -3.13
C ILE A 106 -2.50 -3.47 -2.54
N ALA A 107 -1.21 -3.18 -2.77
CA ALA A 107 -0.14 -3.93 -2.14
C ALA A 107 0.03 -3.51 -0.68
N VAL A 108 0.10 -4.50 0.22
CA VAL A 108 0.35 -4.32 1.66
C VAL A 108 1.51 -5.21 2.06
N MET A 109 2.49 -4.66 2.77
CA MET A 109 3.62 -5.42 3.31
C MET A 109 3.26 -6.07 4.65
N THR A 110 3.70 -7.31 4.84
CA THR A 110 3.72 -7.96 6.15
C THR A 110 4.76 -7.30 7.07
N VAL A 111 4.73 -7.61 8.36
CA VAL A 111 5.74 -7.14 9.32
C VAL A 111 7.15 -7.57 8.89
N GLU A 112 7.30 -8.82 8.45
CA GLU A 112 8.59 -9.36 8.03
C GLU A 112 9.10 -8.66 6.74
N GLU A 113 8.22 -8.44 5.76
CA GLU A 113 8.57 -7.71 4.55
C GLU A 113 9.01 -6.27 4.86
N GLN A 114 8.32 -5.58 5.78
CA GLN A 114 8.71 -4.24 6.23
C GLN A 114 10.08 -4.27 6.92
N ARG A 115 10.30 -5.23 7.82
CA ARG A 115 11.57 -5.38 8.54
C ARG A 115 12.73 -5.58 7.57
N LEU A 116 12.58 -6.48 6.61
CA LEU A 116 13.61 -6.77 5.61
C LEU A 116 13.87 -5.58 4.69
N LEU A 117 12.82 -4.89 4.24
CA LEU A 117 12.95 -3.69 3.42
C LEU A 117 13.72 -2.60 4.19
N PHE A 118 13.29 -2.28 5.41
CA PHE A 118 13.86 -1.17 6.19
C PHE A 118 15.31 -1.42 6.61
N GLN A 119 15.72 -2.68 6.79
CA GLN A 119 17.12 -3.03 7.06
C GLN A 119 18.05 -2.76 5.87
N ARG A 120 17.51 -2.73 4.64
CA ARG A 120 18.27 -2.56 3.40
C ARG A 120 18.23 -1.15 2.83
N LEU A 121 17.28 -0.32 3.28
CA LEU A 121 17.21 1.08 2.88
C LEU A 121 18.30 1.91 3.54
N SER A 122 18.82 2.89 2.79
CA SER A 122 19.64 3.93 3.39
C SER A 122 18.84 4.74 4.43
N PRO A 123 19.48 5.37 5.41
CA PRO A 123 18.79 6.27 6.36
C PRO A 123 17.98 7.37 5.67
N GLU A 124 18.47 7.88 4.55
CA GLU A 124 17.78 8.91 3.74
C GLU A 124 16.55 8.34 3.05
N SER A 125 16.68 7.19 2.36
CA SER A 125 15.56 6.51 1.70
C SER A 125 14.48 6.12 2.69
N PHE A 126 14.86 5.65 3.89
CA PHE A 126 13.91 5.33 4.95
C PHE A 126 13.17 6.56 5.46
N ARG A 127 13.85 7.70 5.63
CA ARG A 127 13.23 8.97 6.02
C ARG A 127 12.21 9.42 4.98
N THR A 128 12.61 9.45 3.72
CA THR A 128 11.73 9.81 2.58
C THR A 128 10.51 8.89 2.52
N PHE A 129 10.71 7.58 2.72
CA PHE A 129 9.61 6.62 2.75
C PHE A 129 8.61 6.96 3.87
N ARG A 130 9.09 7.22 5.08
CA ARG A 130 8.24 7.62 6.22
C ARG A 130 7.49 8.92 5.96
N GLU A 131 8.14 9.94 5.40
CA GLU A 131 7.53 11.23 5.07
C GLU A 131 6.39 11.06 4.05
N LYS A 132 6.61 10.27 3.00
CA LYS A 132 5.58 9.97 2.00
C LYS A 132 4.41 9.17 2.58
N GLN A 133 4.69 8.21 3.47
CA GLN A 133 3.62 7.51 4.18
C GLN A 133 2.81 8.45 5.07
N PHE A 134 3.48 9.30 5.84
CA PHE A 134 2.82 10.30 6.68
C PHE A 134 1.94 11.25 5.84
N SER A 135 2.42 11.70 4.70
CA SER A 135 1.67 12.55 3.76
C SER A 135 0.42 11.83 3.23
N LEU A 136 0.54 10.55 2.86
CA LEU A 136 -0.62 9.75 2.43
C LEU A 136 -1.69 9.68 3.51
N PHE A 137 -1.33 9.32 4.74
CA PHE A 137 -2.28 9.19 5.84
C PHE A 137 -2.88 10.53 6.26
N SER A 138 -2.10 11.62 6.18
CA SER A 138 -2.62 12.98 6.36
C SER A 138 -3.67 13.32 5.31
N GLY A 139 -3.39 13.02 4.03
CA GLY A 139 -4.35 13.21 2.95
C GLY A 139 -5.63 12.38 3.10
N LEU A 140 -5.51 11.14 3.60
CA LEU A 140 -6.67 10.30 3.89
C LEU A 140 -7.54 10.88 5.01
N LEU A 141 -6.94 11.33 6.12
CA LEU A 141 -7.69 12.00 7.19
C LEU A 141 -8.42 13.24 6.67
N THR A 142 -7.74 14.09 5.89
CA THR A 142 -8.36 15.26 5.26
C THR A 142 -9.53 14.84 4.37
N CYS A 143 -9.37 13.78 3.56
CA CYS A 143 -10.44 13.24 2.72
C CYS A 143 -11.65 12.79 3.55
N PHE A 144 -11.43 12.21 4.73
CA PHE A 144 -12.49 11.79 5.66
C PHE A 144 -13.06 12.96 6.48
N GLY A 145 -12.59 14.19 6.29
CA GLY A 145 -13.01 15.34 7.07
C GLY A 145 -12.59 15.26 8.55
N VAL A 146 -11.50 14.58 8.82
CA VAL A 146 -10.88 14.43 10.16
C VAL A 146 -9.66 15.35 10.22
N PRO A 147 -9.48 16.12 11.33
CA PRO A 147 -8.29 16.97 11.49
C PRO A 147 -7.00 16.17 11.37
N ALA A 148 -6.14 16.56 10.44
CA ALA A 148 -4.85 15.91 10.20
C ALA A 148 -3.75 16.42 11.14
N SER A 149 -4.06 16.52 12.46
CA SER A 149 -3.05 16.79 13.45
C SER A 149 -1.98 15.69 13.46
N ARG A 150 -0.79 16.00 13.94
CA ARG A 150 0.30 15.02 14.03
C ARG A 150 -0.12 13.77 14.80
N GLU A 151 -0.84 13.95 15.90
CA GLU A 151 -1.32 12.85 16.76
C GLU A 151 -2.33 11.98 16.03
N ASN A 152 -3.33 12.59 15.37
CA ASN A 152 -4.34 11.87 14.61
C ASN A 152 -3.72 11.08 13.43
N VAL A 153 -2.77 11.69 12.71
CA VAL A 153 -2.08 10.99 11.61
C VAL A 153 -1.27 9.81 12.14
N GLN A 154 -0.53 9.97 13.24
CA GLN A 154 0.25 8.89 13.84
C GLN A 154 -0.65 7.74 14.31
N LEU A 155 -1.73 8.06 15.01
CA LEU A 155 -2.68 7.06 15.51
C LEU A 155 -3.35 6.33 14.33
N PHE A 156 -3.90 7.08 13.38
CA PHE A 156 -4.57 6.48 12.21
C PHE A 156 -3.62 5.61 11.39
N THR A 157 -2.38 6.05 11.18
CA THR A 157 -1.36 5.25 10.50
C THR A 157 -1.17 3.91 11.20
N ASN A 158 -0.94 3.92 12.52
CA ASN A 158 -0.66 2.70 13.26
C ASN A 158 -1.84 1.74 13.30
N ILE A 159 -3.05 2.21 13.64
CA ILE A 159 -4.23 1.33 13.74
C ILE A 159 -4.63 0.75 12.38
N SER A 160 -4.53 1.54 11.30
CA SER A 160 -4.85 1.09 9.95
C SER A 160 -3.84 0.07 9.44
N LEU A 161 -2.54 0.35 9.58
CA LEU A 161 -1.48 -0.60 9.19
C LEU A 161 -1.57 -1.89 10.01
N THR A 162 -1.86 -1.81 11.32
CA THR A 162 -2.04 -3.00 12.16
C THR A 162 -3.18 -3.88 11.65
N ALA A 163 -4.34 -3.31 11.32
CA ALA A 163 -5.46 -4.07 10.77
C ALA A 163 -5.12 -4.75 9.44
N MET A 164 -4.43 -4.04 8.53
CA MET A 164 -4.00 -4.58 7.25
C MET A 164 -2.97 -5.72 7.42
N VAL A 165 -1.99 -5.52 8.30
CA VAL A 165 -0.95 -6.51 8.59
C VAL A 165 -1.54 -7.75 9.24
N VAL A 166 -2.44 -7.60 10.22
CA VAL A 166 -3.15 -8.71 10.85
C VAL A 166 -3.93 -9.50 9.82
N ARG A 167 -4.72 -8.83 8.96
CA ARG A 167 -5.47 -9.50 7.90
C ARG A 167 -4.55 -10.27 6.94
N ARG A 168 -3.41 -9.68 6.57
CA ARG A 168 -2.45 -10.31 5.67
C ARG A 168 -1.77 -11.55 6.28
N ALA A 169 -1.57 -11.53 7.60
CA ALA A 169 -0.89 -12.60 8.33
C ALA A 169 -1.81 -13.80 8.69
N ILE A 170 -3.14 -13.63 8.60
CA ILE A 170 -4.11 -14.65 8.97
C ILE A 170 -3.85 -16.03 8.33
N PRO A 171 -3.55 -16.16 7.01
CA PRO A 171 -3.38 -17.49 6.42
C PRO A 171 -2.08 -18.19 6.82
N GLU A 172 -1.03 -17.45 7.24
CA GLU A 172 0.32 -18.00 7.23
C GLU A 172 1.05 -17.96 8.57
N THR A 173 0.83 -16.93 9.40
CA THR A 173 1.74 -16.65 10.52
C THR A 173 1.10 -16.32 11.85
N LEU A 174 -0.20 -16.04 11.90
CA LEU A 174 -0.88 -15.79 13.17
C LEU A 174 -1.55 -17.06 13.67
N PRO A 175 -1.10 -17.59 14.80
CA PRO A 175 -1.80 -18.68 15.48
C PRO A 175 -3.07 -18.12 16.11
N PHE A 176 -4.15 -18.01 15.34
CA PHE A 176 -5.45 -17.75 15.93
C PHE A 176 -5.87 -18.96 16.77
N PHE A 177 -6.25 -18.68 18.00
CA PHE A 177 -6.82 -19.68 18.89
C PHE A 177 -8.15 -20.21 18.34
N VAL A 178 -8.87 -19.36 17.60
CA VAL A 178 -10.15 -19.66 16.95
C VAL A 178 -10.08 -19.13 15.51
N PRO A 179 -9.55 -19.92 14.57
CA PRO A 179 -9.39 -19.49 13.17
C PRO A 179 -10.70 -19.09 12.50
N GLU A 180 -11.82 -19.70 12.91
CA GLU A 180 -13.16 -19.43 12.40
C GLU A 180 -13.63 -18.00 12.70
N ALA A 181 -13.06 -17.35 13.73
CA ALA A 181 -13.35 -15.98 14.09
C ALA A 181 -12.46 -14.93 13.37
N ALA A 182 -11.54 -15.35 12.52
CA ALA A 182 -10.57 -14.46 11.89
C ALA A 182 -11.22 -13.31 11.10
N GLU A 183 -12.22 -13.60 10.27
CA GLU A 183 -12.94 -12.57 9.50
C GLU A 183 -13.75 -11.63 10.41
N ALA A 184 -14.36 -12.15 11.47
CA ALA A 184 -15.07 -11.35 12.46
C ALA A 184 -14.10 -10.42 13.23
N THR A 185 -12.87 -10.89 13.50
CA THR A 185 -11.81 -10.09 14.12
C THR A 185 -11.41 -8.91 13.24
N VAL A 186 -11.21 -9.13 11.95
CA VAL A 186 -10.90 -8.04 11.00
C VAL A 186 -12.06 -7.06 10.89
N ALA A 187 -13.29 -7.56 10.81
CA ALA A 187 -14.48 -6.72 10.77
C ALA A 187 -14.59 -5.84 12.04
N PHE A 188 -14.34 -6.41 13.22
CA PHE A 188 -14.30 -5.65 14.47
C PHE A 188 -13.23 -4.57 14.46
N GLN A 189 -12.03 -4.84 13.96
CA GLN A 189 -10.97 -3.84 13.86
C GLN A 189 -11.38 -2.68 12.92
N ILE A 190 -11.99 -2.98 11.79
CA ILE A 190 -12.50 -1.96 10.85
C ILE A 190 -13.55 -1.07 11.53
N GLU A 191 -14.49 -1.65 12.28
CA GLU A 191 -15.49 -0.88 13.04
C GLU A 191 -14.83 0.00 14.11
N ALA A 192 -13.89 -0.55 14.88
CA ALA A 192 -13.18 0.20 15.90
C ALA A 192 -12.37 1.39 15.32
N ILE A 193 -11.78 1.22 14.14
CA ILE A 193 -11.10 2.31 13.44
C ILE A 193 -12.11 3.36 12.96
N ALA A 194 -13.25 2.95 12.41
CA ALA A 194 -14.29 3.87 11.99
C ALA A 194 -14.85 4.67 13.18
N ASP A 195 -15.06 4.03 14.36
CA ASP A 195 -15.45 4.70 15.59
C ASP A 195 -14.40 5.73 16.08
N ALA A 196 -13.12 5.38 15.98
CA ALA A 196 -12.04 6.28 16.34
C ALA A 196 -12.03 7.52 15.43
N LEU A 197 -12.15 7.33 14.11
CA LEU A 197 -12.19 8.42 13.13
C LEU A 197 -13.43 9.31 13.32
N GLU A 198 -14.58 8.73 13.65
CA GLU A 198 -15.80 9.48 13.90
C GLU A 198 -15.67 10.36 15.15
N ARG A 199 -15.02 9.86 16.23
CA ARG A 199 -14.69 10.68 17.41
C ARG A 199 -13.75 11.83 17.07
N MET A 200 -12.62 11.55 16.39
CA MET A 200 -11.67 12.57 15.96
C MET A 200 -12.29 13.65 15.07
N ARG A 201 -13.33 13.29 14.30
CA ARG A 201 -14.06 14.23 13.44
C ARG A 201 -14.96 15.17 14.23
N ARG A 202 -15.52 14.70 15.36
CA ARG A 202 -16.45 15.47 16.21
C ARG A 202 -15.73 16.39 17.19
N ASP A 203 -14.53 15.95 17.64
CA ASP A 203 -13.72 16.67 18.62
C ASP A 203 -12.41 17.12 17.94
N PRO A 204 -12.45 18.23 17.14
CA PRO A 204 -11.33 18.73 16.35
C PRO A 204 -10.19 19.34 17.19
#